data_6b778d2daa9fe169693ad4939695e5e4
#
_entry.id   6b778d2daa9fe169693ad4939695e5e4
#
_cell.length_a   1.000
_cell.length_b   1.000
_cell.length_c   1.000
_cell.angle_alpha   90.00
_cell.angle_beta   90.00
_cell.angle_gamma   90.00
#
_symmetry.space_group_name_H-M   'P 1'
#
loop_
_entity.id
_entity.type
_entity.pdbx_description
1 polymer ?
#
loop_
_entity_poly.entity_id
_entity_poly.type
_entity_poly.pdbx_seq_one_letter_code
_entity_poly.pdbx_strand_id
1 'polypeptide(L)'
;MKRFFAFDADATEFSWTNAYTCARAAQLAYAKKAAIGRHIEQEWGEQEQIQHHDWRFIENETTDTQAFVMTTDAMILVSFRGSAAPTDFMTDAAMNLIPGPFSGDVHEGFSNALASVWDSLTAAIADFRGDKHKSLWFTGHSLGAGLATIAVARLLDMGHAVDGLYTFGQPRTGDVRFARDFNRVFKSTTFRFVNNNDVVTRIPPRVLGYRHTGTLRYFDEDGDFHAEIGYWRRLFDRIYGRLADLFHWGTDGIKDHGMEHYMSLVRAHYLLDMKRLHAAEEAKRMQIQKELSQMPGV
;
A
#
# COMPACT_ATOMS: atom_id res chain seq x y z
N MET A 1 -13.26 20.60 6.77
CA MET A 1 -11.80 20.42 6.66
C MET A 1 -11.54 19.98 5.21
N LYS A 2 -10.93 20.84 4.36
CA LYS A 2 -10.61 20.49 2.97
C LYS A 2 -9.74 19.25 2.97
N ARG A 3 -10.07 18.27 2.16
CA ARG A 3 -9.33 16.99 2.04
C ARG A 3 -8.18 17.21 1.06
N PHE A 4 -7.05 17.62 1.58
CA PHE A 4 -5.88 17.90 0.76
C PHE A 4 -5.21 16.62 0.27
N PHE A 5 -4.78 16.62 -0.99
CA PHE A 5 -3.77 15.69 -1.48
C PHE A 5 -2.42 16.15 -0.91
N ALA A 6 -1.76 15.30 -0.18
CA ALA A 6 -0.42 15.57 0.33
C ALA A 6 0.41 14.30 0.09
N PHE A 7 1.55 14.44 -0.57
CA PHE A 7 2.43 13.33 -0.89
C PHE A 7 3.88 13.80 -0.90
N ASP A 8 4.75 13.08 -0.21
CA ASP A 8 6.19 13.28 -0.24
C ASP A 8 6.77 12.33 -1.29
N ALA A 9 6.98 12.85 -2.50
CA ALA A 9 7.46 12.09 -3.64
C ALA A 9 8.92 11.63 -3.50
N ASP A 10 9.69 12.31 -2.66
CA ASP A 10 11.11 12.05 -2.43
C ASP A 10 11.37 11.21 -1.16
N ALA A 11 10.31 10.75 -0.49
CA ALA A 11 10.42 9.98 0.74
C ALA A 11 11.17 8.65 0.50
N THR A 12 12.27 8.45 1.21
CA THR A 12 13.05 7.20 1.21
C THR A 12 12.74 6.32 2.43
N GLU A 13 11.97 6.85 3.37
CA GLU A 13 11.56 6.21 4.61
C GLU A 13 10.05 6.25 4.78
N PHE A 14 9.56 5.65 5.86
CA PHE A 14 8.15 5.65 6.18
C PHE A 14 7.62 7.07 6.43
N SER A 15 6.51 7.41 5.77
CA SER A 15 5.80 8.69 5.92
C SER A 15 4.32 8.44 6.19
N TRP A 16 3.77 9.05 7.25
CA TRP A 16 2.33 9.02 7.50
C TRP A 16 1.53 9.77 6.43
N THR A 17 2.11 10.79 5.83
CA THR A 17 1.53 11.52 4.69
C THR A 17 1.33 10.60 3.51
N ASN A 18 2.36 9.85 3.13
CA ASN A 18 2.28 8.88 2.03
C ASN A 18 1.36 7.71 2.38
N ALA A 19 1.42 7.21 3.63
CA ALA A 19 0.52 6.16 4.11
C ALA A 19 -0.95 6.57 3.98
N TYR A 20 -1.29 7.82 4.38
CA TYR A 20 -2.66 8.33 4.30
C TYR A 20 -3.14 8.47 2.85
N THR A 21 -2.32 9.04 1.96
CA THR A 21 -2.67 9.19 0.55
C THR A 21 -2.78 7.84 -0.15
N CYS A 22 -1.87 6.90 0.13
CA CYS A 22 -1.95 5.52 -0.38
C CYS A 22 -3.19 4.78 0.14
N ALA A 23 -3.56 4.95 1.41
CA ALA A 23 -4.80 4.37 1.96
C ALA A 23 -6.04 4.93 1.27
N ARG A 24 -6.08 6.25 1.05
CA ARG A 24 -7.18 6.88 0.29
C ARG A 24 -7.25 6.37 -1.15
N ALA A 25 -6.12 6.21 -1.83
CA ALA A 25 -6.07 5.66 -3.17
C ALA A 25 -6.54 4.20 -3.21
N ALA A 26 -6.12 3.38 -2.24
CA ALA A 26 -6.56 2.00 -2.11
C ALA A 26 -8.07 1.88 -1.83
N GLN A 27 -8.65 2.78 -1.03
CA GLN A 27 -10.08 2.87 -0.79
C GLN A 27 -10.83 3.33 -2.05
N LEU A 28 -10.31 4.36 -2.73
CA LEU A 28 -10.90 4.91 -3.95
C LEU A 28 -10.97 3.90 -5.09
N ALA A 29 -10.01 2.96 -5.16
CA ALA A 29 -9.98 1.92 -6.19
C ALA A 29 -11.22 1.01 -6.20
N TYR A 30 -12.01 0.96 -5.11
CA TYR A 30 -13.29 0.23 -5.06
C TYR A 30 -14.46 1.02 -5.68
N ALA A 31 -14.26 2.29 -6.00
CA ALA A 31 -15.31 3.10 -6.58
C ALA A 31 -15.44 2.85 -8.10
N LYS A 32 -16.60 3.22 -8.66
CA LYS A 32 -16.79 3.19 -10.11
C LYS A 32 -15.89 4.23 -10.79
N LYS A 33 -15.43 3.93 -12.01
CA LYS A 33 -14.57 4.80 -12.84
C LYS A 33 -14.94 6.29 -12.79
N ALA A 34 -16.23 6.61 -12.98
CA ALA A 34 -16.71 8.00 -12.94
C ALA A 34 -16.55 8.67 -11.57
N ALA A 35 -16.61 7.90 -10.48
CA ALA A 35 -16.41 8.43 -9.13
C ALA A 35 -14.90 8.60 -8.82
N ILE A 36 -14.06 7.69 -9.31
CA ILE A 36 -12.59 7.82 -9.26
C ILE A 36 -12.16 9.12 -9.95
N GLY A 37 -12.62 9.35 -11.21
CA GLY A 37 -12.28 10.54 -11.95
C GLY A 37 -12.69 11.82 -11.24
N ARG A 38 -13.96 11.90 -10.79
CA ARG A 38 -14.42 13.07 -10.02
C ARG A 38 -13.58 13.34 -8.78
N HIS A 39 -13.20 12.28 -8.04
CA HIS A 39 -12.39 12.44 -6.85
C HIS A 39 -11.00 12.97 -7.18
N ILE A 40 -10.34 12.38 -8.17
CA ILE A 40 -8.99 12.79 -8.59
C ILE A 40 -9.02 14.23 -9.09
N GLU A 41 -9.95 14.58 -9.99
CA GLU A 41 -10.00 15.87 -10.64
C GLU A 41 -10.49 17.00 -9.72
N GLN A 42 -11.44 16.72 -8.82
CA GLN A 42 -12.09 17.75 -8.00
C GLN A 42 -11.50 17.84 -6.58
N GLU A 43 -11.18 16.71 -5.95
CA GLU A 43 -10.71 16.73 -4.56
C GLU A 43 -9.17 16.79 -4.46
N TRP A 44 -8.46 16.13 -5.37
CA TRP A 44 -7.01 16.16 -5.43
C TRP A 44 -6.49 17.17 -6.43
N GLY A 45 -7.20 17.36 -7.54
CA GLY A 45 -6.80 18.22 -8.64
C GLY A 45 -6.80 19.71 -8.33
N GLU A 46 -7.64 20.20 -7.40
CA GLU A 46 -7.63 21.61 -6.98
C GLU A 46 -6.26 22.08 -6.45
N GLN A 47 -5.46 21.19 -5.91
CA GLN A 47 -4.13 21.52 -5.37
C GLN A 47 -2.99 21.23 -6.33
N GLU A 48 -3.02 20.05 -6.95
CA GLU A 48 -1.95 19.53 -7.80
C GLU A 48 -2.19 19.85 -9.29
N GLN A 49 -3.26 20.60 -9.60
CA GLN A 49 -3.69 20.93 -10.98
C GLN A 49 -3.87 19.67 -11.86
N ILE A 50 -4.31 18.53 -11.25
CA ILE A 50 -4.53 17.28 -11.95
C ILE A 50 -5.70 17.44 -12.93
N GLN A 51 -5.46 17.13 -14.20
CA GLN A 51 -6.43 17.21 -15.28
C GLN A 51 -6.95 15.82 -15.64
N HIS A 52 -7.98 15.75 -16.46
CA HIS A 52 -8.56 14.46 -16.92
C HIS A 52 -7.53 13.55 -17.59
N HIS A 53 -6.53 14.09 -18.27
CA HIS A 53 -5.48 13.31 -18.93
C HIS A 53 -4.37 12.81 -17.99
N ASP A 54 -4.34 13.26 -16.74
CA ASP A 54 -3.33 12.88 -15.73
C ASP A 54 -3.73 11.64 -14.94
N TRP A 55 -4.76 10.93 -15.38
CA TRP A 55 -5.13 9.65 -14.80
C TRP A 55 -5.67 8.69 -15.85
N ARG A 56 -5.56 7.38 -15.59
CA ARG A 56 -6.07 6.29 -16.43
C ARG A 56 -6.76 5.26 -15.54
N PHE A 57 -7.92 4.80 -15.98
CA PHE A 57 -8.57 3.62 -15.42
C PHE A 57 -8.22 2.41 -16.28
N ILE A 58 -7.76 1.35 -15.64
CA ILE A 58 -7.32 0.12 -16.27
C ILE A 58 -8.20 -1.00 -15.76
N GLU A 59 -8.77 -1.79 -16.67
CA GLU A 59 -9.66 -2.89 -16.31
C GLU A 59 -9.54 -4.05 -17.30
N ASN A 60 -9.80 -5.24 -16.77
CA ASN A 60 -10.05 -6.44 -17.55
C ASN A 60 -11.30 -7.11 -16.97
N GLU A 61 -12.39 -7.10 -17.74
CA GLU A 61 -13.70 -7.61 -17.31
C GLU A 61 -13.69 -9.13 -17.09
N THR A 62 -12.86 -9.87 -17.85
CA THR A 62 -12.78 -11.35 -17.76
C THR A 62 -12.21 -11.79 -16.42
N THR A 63 -11.20 -11.08 -15.92
CA THR A 63 -10.53 -11.40 -14.65
C THR A 63 -11.03 -10.53 -13.49
N ASP A 64 -11.98 -9.63 -13.74
CA ASP A 64 -12.44 -8.58 -12.82
C ASP A 64 -11.29 -7.79 -12.17
N THR A 65 -10.19 -7.62 -12.91
CA THR A 65 -9.01 -6.89 -12.44
C THR A 65 -9.14 -5.42 -12.77
N GLN A 66 -9.03 -4.57 -11.76
CA GLN A 66 -9.13 -3.12 -11.92
C GLN A 66 -8.01 -2.40 -11.19
N ALA A 67 -7.53 -1.33 -11.80
CA ALA A 67 -6.57 -0.40 -11.24
C ALA A 67 -6.81 1.02 -11.78
N PHE A 68 -6.28 2.01 -11.11
CA PHE A 68 -6.06 3.30 -11.71
C PHE A 68 -4.62 3.75 -11.55
N VAL A 69 -4.16 4.53 -12.50
CA VAL A 69 -2.86 5.19 -12.48
C VAL A 69 -3.12 6.68 -12.55
N MET A 70 -2.50 7.46 -11.68
CA MET A 70 -2.55 8.91 -11.72
C MET A 70 -1.14 9.49 -11.65
N THR A 71 -0.96 10.70 -12.17
CA THR A 71 0.30 11.41 -12.13
C THR A 71 0.12 12.85 -11.65
N THR A 72 1.14 13.35 -10.99
CA THR A 72 1.38 14.78 -10.76
C THR A 72 2.70 15.18 -11.46
N ASP A 73 3.17 16.39 -11.25
CA ASP A 73 4.49 16.79 -11.73
C ASP A 73 5.63 16.01 -11.07
N ALA A 74 5.45 15.53 -9.84
CA ALA A 74 6.50 14.89 -9.05
C ALA A 74 6.43 13.35 -9.03
N MET A 75 5.24 12.75 -9.21
CA MET A 75 5.08 11.31 -8.98
C MET A 75 4.02 10.67 -9.89
N ILE A 76 4.08 9.34 -9.98
CA ILE A 76 3.07 8.45 -10.53
C ILE A 76 2.60 7.53 -9.41
N LEU A 77 1.28 7.41 -9.20
CA LEU A 77 0.68 6.52 -8.22
C LEU A 77 -0.21 5.50 -8.92
N VAL A 78 0.07 4.22 -8.66
CA VAL A 78 -0.73 3.08 -9.12
C VAL A 78 -1.50 2.50 -7.94
N SER A 79 -2.82 2.35 -8.10
CA SER A 79 -3.67 1.73 -7.08
C SER A 79 -4.48 0.60 -7.68
N PHE A 80 -4.31 -0.62 -7.15
CA PHE A 80 -5.10 -1.78 -7.53
C PHE A 80 -6.30 -1.96 -6.62
N ARG A 81 -7.46 -2.28 -7.21
CA ARG A 81 -8.66 -2.69 -6.48
C ARG A 81 -8.47 -4.08 -5.89
N GLY A 82 -8.97 -4.28 -4.67
CA GLY A 82 -9.13 -5.62 -4.09
C GLY A 82 -10.40 -6.32 -4.57
N SER A 83 -10.63 -7.56 -4.12
CA SER A 83 -11.87 -8.28 -4.39
C SER A 83 -13.06 -7.59 -3.73
N ALA A 84 -14.21 -7.59 -4.40
CA ALA A 84 -15.48 -7.15 -3.83
C ALA A 84 -15.99 -8.13 -2.74
N ALA A 85 -15.62 -9.42 -2.85
CA ALA A 85 -15.94 -10.47 -1.90
C ALA A 85 -14.65 -11.19 -1.44
N PRO A 86 -13.94 -10.66 -0.42
CA PRO A 86 -12.70 -11.26 0.07
C PRO A 86 -12.85 -12.71 0.52
N THR A 87 -14.05 -13.11 0.98
CA THR A 87 -14.36 -14.49 1.39
C THR A 87 -14.24 -15.49 0.25
N ASP A 88 -14.63 -15.11 -0.97
CA ASP A 88 -14.60 -16.02 -2.13
C ASP A 88 -13.14 -16.34 -2.50
N PHE A 89 -12.28 -15.34 -2.49
CA PHE A 89 -10.84 -15.51 -2.66
C PHE A 89 -10.19 -16.41 -1.58
N MET A 90 -10.76 -16.40 -0.37
CA MET A 90 -10.26 -17.20 0.76
C MET A 90 -10.66 -18.68 0.65
N THR A 91 -11.76 -18.97 -0.04
CA THR A 91 -12.33 -20.32 -0.21
C THR A 91 -11.91 -20.97 -1.54
N ASP A 92 -11.66 -20.19 -2.58
CA ASP A 92 -11.24 -20.68 -3.91
C ASP A 92 -9.75 -21.00 -3.90
N ALA A 93 -9.47 -22.18 -3.45
CA ALA A 93 -8.16 -22.62 -2.99
C ALA A 93 -7.26 -23.18 -4.08
N ALA A 94 -7.17 -22.61 -5.23
CA ALA A 94 -6.00 -22.82 -6.07
C ALA A 94 -4.84 -21.96 -5.53
N MET A 95 -4.33 -22.33 -4.35
CA MET A 95 -3.14 -21.70 -3.74
C MET A 95 -1.86 -22.21 -4.42
N ASN A 96 -1.91 -22.35 -5.76
CA ASN A 96 -0.78 -22.80 -6.55
C ASN A 96 0.28 -21.72 -6.62
N LEU A 97 1.52 -22.15 -6.59
CA LEU A 97 2.69 -21.35 -6.87
C LEU A 97 3.14 -21.58 -8.30
N ILE A 98 3.40 -20.52 -9.05
CA ILE A 98 3.96 -20.55 -10.40
C ILE A 98 5.22 -19.68 -10.47
N PRO A 99 6.13 -19.91 -11.41
CA PRO A 99 7.32 -19.09 -11.59
C PRO A 99 6.98 -17.60 -11.69
N GLY A 100 7.68 -16.78 -10.91
CA GLY A 100 7.50 -15.35 -10.81
C GLY A 100 8.80 -14.57 -10.91
N PRO A 101 8.79 -13.28 -10.52
CA PRO A 101 9.99 -12.45 -10.49
C PRO A 101 11.05 -12.99 -9.53
N PHE A 102 12.33 -12.60 -9.75
CA PHE A 102 13.48 -12.92 -8.90
C PHE A 102 13.75 -14.43 -8.74
N SER A 103 13.34 -15.26 -9.71
CA SER A 103 13.45 -16.73 -9.64
C SER A 103 12.70 -17.37 -8.45
N GLY A 104 11.79 -16.64 -7.82
CA GLY A 104 10.84 -17.16 -6.83
C GLY A 104 9.50 -17.50 -7.45
N ASP A 105 8.66 -18.20 -6.69
CA ASP A 105 7.32 -18.55 -7.12
C ASP A 105 6.28 -17.61 -6.46
N VAL A 106 5.25 -17.26 -7.23
CA VAL A 106 4.16 -16.37 -6.79
C VAL A 106 2.81 -17.06 -6.94
N HIS A 107 1.80 -16.53 -6.23
CA HIS A 107 0.43 -17.03 -6.31
C HIS A 107 -0.11 -16.94 -7.74
N GLU A 108 -0.55 -18.05 -8.30
CA GLU A 108 -1.00 -18.19 -9.69
C GLU A 108 -2.14 -17.20 -10.01
N GLY A 109 -3.18 -17.16 -9.18
CA GLY A 109 -4.32 -16.26 -9.39
C GLY A 109 -3.93 -14.78 -9.42
N PHE A 110 -3.00 -14.35 -8.56
CA PHE A 110 -2.51 -12.96 -8.58
C PHE A 110 -1.67 -12.69 -9.82
N SER A 111 -0.82 -13.62 -10.22
CA SER A 111 0.01 -13.48 -11.41
C SER A 111 -0.83 -13.39 -12.68
N ASN A 112 -1.87 -14.22 -12.80
CA ASN A 112 -2.77 -14.23 -13.95
C ASN A 112 -3.64 -12.97 -14.01
N ALA A 113 -4.18 -12.52 -12.86
CA ALA A 113 -4.92 -11.28 -12.77
C ALA A 113 -4.06 -10.07 -13.16
N LEU A 114 -2.83 -9.99 -12.66
CA LEU A 114 -1.91 -8.92 -13.04
C LEU A 114 -1.54 -8.99 -14.53
N ALA A 115 -1.30 -10.18 -15.07
CA ALA A 115 -0.94 -10.37 -16.48
C ALA A 115 -2.04 -9.83 -17.41
N SER A 116 -3.31 -9.93 -17.03
CA SER A 116 -4.44 -9.48 -17.83
C SER A 116 -4.52 -7.97 -18.04
N VAL A 117 -3.81 -7.18 -17.20
CA VAL A 117 -3.79 -5.71 -17.25
C VAL A 117 -2.37 -5.15 -17.44
N TRP A 118 -1.36 -6.02 -17.53
CA TRP A 118 0.05 -5.63 -17.49
C TRP A 118 0.45 -4.65 -18.57
N ASP A 119 0.09 -4.92 -19.81
CA ASP A 119 0.48 -4.07 -20.96
C ASP A 119 -0.16 -2.68 -20.87
N SER A 120 -1.44 -2.61 -20.51
CA SER A 120 -2.15 -1.33 -20.31
C SER A 120 -1.56 -0.55 -19.14
N LEU A 121 -1.18 -1.24 -18.05
CA LEU A 121 -0.56 -0.63 -16.87
C LEU A 121 0.81 -0.03 -17.22
N THR A 122 1.67 -0.80 -17.87
CA THR A 122 3.04 -0.36 -18.21
C THR A 122 3.02 0.73 -19.26
N ALA A 123 2.11 0.69 -20.23
CA ALA A 123 1.89 1.76 -21.18
C ALA A 123 1.47 3.07 -20.49
N ALA A 124 0.52 3.01 -19.54
CA ALA A 124 0.10 4.19 -18.79
C ALA A 124 1.23 4.78 -17.93
N ILE A 125 2.05 3.94 -17.29
CA ILE A 125 3.21 4.39 -16.52
C ILE A 125 4.24 5.06 -17.44
N ALA A 126 4.51 4.48 -18.61
CA ALA A 126 5.46 5.03 -19.58
C ALA A 126 5.00 6.39 -20.12
N ASP A 127 3.72 6.51 -20.48
CA ASP A 127 3.13 7.77 -20.96
C ASP A 127 3.23 8.87 -19.90
N PHE A 128 2.93 8.55 -18.63
CA PHE A 128 2.96 9.52 -17.53
C PHE A 128 4.38 9.90 -17.11
N ARG A 129 5.35 9.00 -17.27
CA ARG A 129 6.74 9.29 -16.97
C ARG A 129 7.33 10.32 -17.95
N GLY A 130 7.04 10.17 -19.25
CA GLY A 130 7.57 11.04 -20.29
C GLY A 130 9.09 11.19 -20.17
N ASP A 131 9.58 12.39 -20.42
CA ASP A 131 11.01 12.74 -20.29
C ASP A 131 11.39 13.26 -18.89
N LYS A 132 10.43 13.32 -17.96
CA LYS A 132 10.64 13.81 -16.59
C LYS A 132 10.96 12.69 -15.62
N HIS A 133 11.83 12.97 -14.67
CA HIS A 133 12.00 12.08 -13.52
C HIS A 133 10.81 12.25 -12.58
N LYS A 134 9.94 11.24 -12.55
CA LYS A 134 8.82 11.15 -11.58
C LYS A 134 9.00 9.91 -10.75
N SER A 135 8.82 10.03 -9.44
CA SER A 135 8.81 8.86 -8.56
C SER A 135 7.60 7.97 -8.83
N LEU A 136 7.77 6.65 -8.69
CA LEU A 136 6.75 5.65 -8.99
C LEU A 136 6.35 4.91 -7.72
N TRP A 137 5.08 5.03 -7.36
CA TRP A 137 4.52 4.49 -6.13
C TRP A 137 3.36 3.55 -6.39
N PHE A 138 3.26 2.51 -5.56
CA PHE A 138 2.20 1.52 -5.66
C PHE A 138 1.43 1.40 -4.36
N THR A 139 0.12 1.10 -4.49
CA THR A 139 -0.73 0.80 -3.35
C THR A 139 -1.84 -0.18 -3.73
N GLY A 140 -2.45 -0.76 -2.71
CA GLY A 140 -3.61 -1.62 -2.85
C GLY A 140 -4.05 -2.20 -1.51
N HIS A 141 -5.27 -2.70 -1.49
CA HIS A 141 -5.87 -3.37 -0.34
C HIS A 141 -6.24 -4.80 -0.72
N SER A 142 -6.12 -5.76 0.21
CA SER A 142 -6.55 -7.14 -0.01
C SER A 142 -5.86 -7.78 -1.23
N LEU A 143 -6.63 -8.36 -2.16
CA LEU A 143 -6.14 -8.84 -3.46
C LEU A 143 -5.31 -7.78 -4.19
N GLY A 144 -5.77 -6.52 -4.22
CA GLY A 144 -5.07 -5.42 -4.86
C GLY A 144 -3.67 -5.16 -4.27
N ALA A 145 -3.49 -5.42 -2.98
CA ALA A 145 -2.17 -5.36 -2.33
C ALA A 145 -1.24 -6.48 -2.82
N GLY A 146 -1.78 -7.67 -3.08
CA GLY A 146 -1.07 -8.78 -3.72
C GLY A 146 -0.62 -8.43 -5.14
N LEU A 147 -1.54 -7.88 -5.95
CA LEU A 147 -1.25 -7.44 -7.32
C LEU A 147 -0.18 -6.35 -7.34
N ALA A 148 -0.29 -5.33 -6.50
CA ALA A 148 0.69 -4.26 -6.37
C ALA A 148 2.09 -4.80 -6.02
N THR A 149 2.16 -5.78 -5.11
CA THR A 149 3.43 -6.40 -4.70
C THR A 149 4.10 -7.15 -5.87
N ILE A 150 3.34 -7.92 -6.65
CA ILE A 150 3.90 -8.66 -7.81
C ILE A 150 4.25 -7.67 -8.93
N ALA A 151 3.45 -6.62 -9.15
CA ALA A 151 3.75 -5.59 -10.14
C ALA A 151 5.08 -4.89 -9.86
N VAL A 152 5.29 -4.47 -8.60
CA VAL A 152 6.57 -3.89 -8.15
C VAL A 152 7.72 -4.87 -8.37
N ALA A 153 7.56 -6.13 -7.97
CA ALA A 153 8.58 -7.15 -8.16
C ALA A 153 8.94 -7.35 -9.64
N ARG A 154 7.96 -7.39 -10.54
CA ARG A 154 8.20 -7.52 -12.00
C ARG A 154 8.95 -6.32 -12.57
N LEU A 155 8.56 -5.10 -12.17
CA LEU A 155 9.26 -3.89 -12.62
C LEU A 155 10.72 -3.88 -12.16
N LEU A 156 10.97 -4.19 -10.89
CA LEU A 156 12.34 -4.27 -10.34
C LEU A 156 13.18 -5.37 -10.99
N ASP A 157 12.59 -6.54 -11.26
CA ASP A 157 13.26 -7.65 -11.96
C ASP A 157 13.59 -7.30 -13.41
N MET A 158 12.79 -6.43 -14.05
CA MET A 158 13.04 -5.85 -15.37
C MET A 158 14.02 -4.66 -15.35
N GLY A 159 14.54 -4.26 -14.18
CA GLY A 159 15.47 -3.15 -14.02
C GLY A 159 14.82 -1.76 -13.97
N HIS A 160 13.50 -1.67 -13.82
CA HIS A 160 12.81 -0.39 -13.65
C HIS A 160 12.82 0.08 -12.19
N ALA A 161 13.07 1.38 -11.98
CA ALA A 161 13.00 1.97 -10.66
C ALA A 161 11.55 2.10 -10.18
N VAL A 162 11.33 1.75 -8.90
CA VAL A 162 10.11 1.97 -8.12
C VAL A 162 10.53 2.60 -6.80
N ASP A 163 9.80 3.59 -6.31
CA ASP A 163 10.20 4.37 -5.13
C ASP A 163 9.51 3.89 -3.85
N GLY A 164 8.30 3.37 -3.93
CA GLY A 164 7.67 2.79 -2.73
C GLY A 164 6.39 2.00 -2.97
N LEU A 165 6.03 1.22 -1.93
CA LEU A 165 4.84 0.38 -1.90
C LEU A 165 4.21 0.44 -0.51
N TYR A 166 2.94 0.86 -0.47
CA TYR A 166 2.10 0.84 0.73
C TYR A 166 0.94 -0.13 0.53
N THR A 167 0.82 -1.13 1.39
CA THR A 167 -0.25 -2.15 1.27
C THR A 167 -1.05 -2.29 2.54
N PHE A 168 -2.34 -2.58 2.39
CA PHE A 168 -3.30 -2.69 3.48
C PHE A 168 -3.97 -4.07 3.42
N GLY A 169 -3.97 -4.83 4.51
CA GLY A 169 -4.58 -6.15 4.55
C GLY A 169 -4.00 -7.14 3.52
N GLN A 170 -2.71 -7.03 3.22
CA GLN A 170 -2.06 -7.80 2.15
C GLN A 170 -1.98 -9.30 2.48
N PRO A 171 -2.49 -10.20 1.62
CA PRO A 171 -2.22 -11.63 1.71
C PRO A 171 -0.75 -11.96 1.41
N ARG A 172 -0.31 -13.19 1.70
CA ARG A 172 1.02 -13.63 1.25
C ARG A 172 1.02 -13.84 -0.26
N THR A 173 2.04 -13.33 -0.94
CA THR A 173 2.05 -13.22 -2.41
C THR A 173 2.94 -14.25 -3.10
N GLY A 174 3.92 -14.82 -2.40
CA GLY A 174 4.83 -15.78 -3.00
C GLY A 174 5.63 -16.58 -1.98
N ASP A 175 6.54 -17.39 -2.48
CA ASP A 175 7.33 -18.34 -1.70
C ASP A 175 8.47 -17.68 -0.91
N VAL A 176 9.26 -18.52 -0.23
CA VAL A 176 10.43 -18.09 0.55
C VAL A 176 11.47 -17.39 -0.34
N ARG A 177 11.68 -17.86 -1.58
CA ARG A 177 12.67 -17.28 -2.50
C ARG A 177 12.22 -15.92 -2.98
N PHE A 178 10.98 -15.83 -3.47
CA PHE A 178 10.36 -14.55 -3.84
C PHE A 178 10.46 -13.52 -2.72
N ALA A 179 10.00 -13.88 -1.51
CA ALA A 179 9.98 -12.94 -0.38
C ALA A 179 11.39 -12.53 0.07
N ARG A 180 12.37 -13.44 0.03
CA ARG A 180 13.77 -13.14 0.36
C ARG A 180 14.35 -12.13 -0.63
N ASP A 181 14.18 -12.37 -1.93
CA ASP A 181 14.82 -11.58 -2.96
C ASP A 181 14.13 -10.22 -3.13
N PHE A 182 12.80 -10.16 -3.03
CA PHE A 182 12.06 -8.90 -2.90
C PHE A 182 12.56 -8.08 -1.70
N ASN A 183 12.66 -8.69 -0.53
CA ASN A 183 13.08 -8.00 0.69
C ASN A 183 14.55 -7.55 0.64
N ARG A 184 15.40 -8.22 -0.11
CA ARG A 184 16.79 -7.80 -0.29
C ARG A 184 16.89 -6.48 -1.04
N VAL A 185 16.02 -6.25 -2.01
CA VAL A 185 16.11 -5.07 -2.89
C VAL A 185 15.14 -3.95 -2.53
N PHE A 186 13.98 -4.27 -1.90
CA PHE A 186 12.91 -3.30 -1.79
C PHE A 186 12.18 -3.26 -0.42
N LYS A 187 12.72 -3.89 0.62
CA LYS A 187 12.06 -3.95 1.94
C LYS A 187 11.91 -2.59 2.61
N SER A 188 12.93 -1.73 2.51
CA SER A 188 13.00 -0.45 3.22
C SER A 188 11.91 0.53 2.80
N THR A 189 11.46 0.45 1.55
CA THR A 189 10.42 1.31 0.96
C THR A 189 9.08 0.58 0.75
N THR A 190 8.95 -0.62 1.34
CA THR A 190 7.69 -1.39 1.34
C THR A 190 7.11 -1.44 2.75
N PHE A 191 5.90 -0.87 2.92
CA PHE A 191 5.20 -0.79 4.19
C PHE A 191 3.86 -1.53 4.12
N ARG A 192 3.78 -2.64 4.86
CA ARG A 192 2.64 -3.54 4.87
C ARG A 192 1.84 -3.37 6.15
N PHE A 193 0.67 -2.73 6.03
CA PHE A 193 -0.24 -2.53 7.14
C PHE A 193 -1.09 -3.77 7.42
N VAL A 194 -1.19 -4.10 8.69
CA VAL A 194 -2.02 -5.20 9.21
C VAL A 194 -2.83 -4.66 10.39
N ASN A 195 -4.13 -4.86 10.34
CA ASN A 195 -5.05 -4.47 11.39
C ASN A 195 -5.40 -5.68 12.24
N ASN A 196 -5.03 -5.67 13.50
CA ASN A 196 -5.40 -6.63 14.54
C ASN A 196 -5.50 -8.09 14.03
N ASN A 197 -6.70 -8.63 14.03
CA ASN A 197 -6.99 -10.02 13.65
C ASN A 197 -7.33 -10.23 12.18
N ASP A 198 -7.00 -9.29 11.30
CA ASP A 198 -7.23 -9.42 9.85
C ASP A 198 -6.77 -10.80 9.32
N VAL A 199 -7.76 -11.64 8.98
CA VAL A 199 -7.55 -13.03 8.58
C VAL A 199 -6.94 -13.14 7.19
N VAL A 200 -7.20 -12.17 6.29
CA VAL A 200 -6.68 -12.18 4.92
C VAL A 200 -5.15 -12.10 4.92
N THR A 201 -4.56 -11.40 5.87
CA THR A 201 -3.10 -11.34 5.99
C THR A 201 -2.46 -12.67 6.35
N ARG A 202 -3.26 -13.67 6.74
CA ARG A 202 -2.79 -15.00 7.17
C ARG A 202 -2.76 -16.01 6.03
N ILE A 203 -3.40 -15.69 4.90
CA ILE A 203 -3.51 -16.57 3.73
C ILE A 203 -2.63 -16.09 2.57
N PRO A 204 -2.24 -17.00 1.68
CA PRO A 204 -2.18 -18.44 1.88
C PRO A 204 -1.29 -18.82 3.09
N PRO A 205 -1.53 -19.97 3.73
CA PRO A 205 -0.83 -20.33 4.96
C PRO A 205 0.67 -20.61 4.73
N ARG A 206 1.49 -20.34 5.77
CA ARG A 206 2.94 -20.53 5.71
C ARG A 206 3.37 -21.99 5.44
N VAL A 207 2.54 -22.94 5.82
CA VAL A 207 2.80 -24.39 5.58
C VAL A 207 2.82 -24.74 4.10
N LEU A 208 2.14 -23.94 3.25
CA LEU A 208 2.19 -24.07 1.79
C LEU A 208 3.39 -23.35 1.16
N GLY A 209 4.37 -22.93 1.95
CA GLY A 209 5.58 -22.27 1.46
C GLY A 209 5.51 -20.75 1.38
N TYR A 210 4.33 -20.14 1.50
CA TYR A 210 4.13 -18.70 1.33
C TYR A 210 4.77 -17.84 2.42
N ARG A 211 5.27 -16.66 2.04
CA ARG A 211 5.87 -15.65 2.95
C ARG A 211 5.40 -14.25 2.63
N HIS A 212 5.52 -13.39 3.61
CA HIS A 212 5.30 -11.96 3.45
C HIS A 212 6.54 -11.23 2.96
N THR A 213 6.29 -10.14 2.23
CA THR A 213 7.28 -9.14 1.82
C THR A 213 7.12 -7.85 2.62
N GLY A 214 8.13 -6.98 2.60
CA GLY A 214 8.10 -5.64 3.15
C GLY A 214 8.18 -5.57 4.68
N THR A 215 8.08 -4.35 5.16
CA THR A 215 8.15 -3.99 6.58
C THR A 215 6.75 -3.97 7.18
N LEU A 216 6.53 -4.73 8.25
CA LEU A 216 5.25 -4.77 8.95
C LEU A 216 4.97 -3.42 9.63
N ARG A 217 3.73 -2.96 9.49
CA ARG A 217 3.12 -1.84 10.21
C ARG A 217 1.82 -2.36 10.82
N TYR A 218 1.79 -2.53 12.13
CA TYR A 218 0.71 -3.25 12.80
C TYR A 218 -0.12 -2.32 13.68
N PHE A 219 -1.43 -2.44 13.57
CA PHE A 219 -2.38 -1.87 14.51
C PHE A 219 -2.93 -2.99 15.41
N ASP A 220 -2.92 -2.78 16.72
CA ASP A 220 -3.51 -3.72 17.67
C ASP A 220 -5.02 -3.50 17.85
N GLU A 221 -5.63 -4.21 18.83
CA GLU A 221 -7.07 -4.15 19.10
C GLU A 221 -7.55 -2.76 19.56
N ASP A 222 -6.68 -1.99 20.18
CA ASP A 222 -6.96 -0.63 20.62
C ASP A 222 -6.68 0.41 19.51
N GLY A 223 -6.14 -0.02 18.37
CA GLY A 223 -5.75 0.82 17.25
C GLY A 223 -4.40 1.48 17.42
N ASP A 224 -3.61 1.06 18.41
CA ASP A 224 -2.27 1.56 18.62
C ASP A 224 -1.30 1.01 17.57
N PHE A 225 -0.41 1.90 17.10
CA PHE A 225 0.52 1.58 16.03
C PHE A 225 1.85 1.06 16.54
N HIS A 226 2.29 -0.04 15.94
CA HIS A 226 3.56 -0.70 16.26
C HIS A 226 4.46 -0.80 15.03
N ALA A 227 5.59 -0.08 15.07
CA ALA A 227 6.59 -0.06 14.01
C ALA A 227 7.62 -1.19 14.12
N GLU A 228 7.84 -1.74 15.33
CA GLU A 228 8.89 -2.71 15.60
C GLU A 228 8.40 -4.15 15.66
N ILE A 229 9.11 -5.01 14.95
CA ILE A 229 8.75 -6.41 14.68
C ILE A 229 9.06 -7.37 15.84
N GLY A 230 9.97 -7.01 16.75
CA GLY A 230 10.57 -7.96 17.71
C GLY A 230 9.58 -8.59 18.69
N TYR A 231 8.67 -7.81 19.23
CA TYR A 231 7.65 -8.24 20.19
C TYR A 231 6.50 -8.95 19.49
N TRP A 232 5.97 -8.36 18.41
CA TRP A 232 4.78 -8.83 17.69
C TRP A 232 5.04 -10.10 16.88
N ARG A 233 6.25 -10.30 16.36
CA ARG A 233 6.63 -11.56 15.72
C ARG A 233 6.54 -12.75 16.70
N ARG A 234 6.93 -12.56 17.97
CA ARG A 234 6.81 -13.60 19.00
C ARG A 234 5.36 -13.84 19.44
N LEU A 235 4.56 -12.78 19.48
CA LEU A 235 3.14 -12.87 19.80
C LEU A 235 2.39 -13.56 18.64
N PHE A 236 2.63 -13.16 17.41
CA PHE A 236 2.09 -13.81 16.23
C PHE A 236 2.51 -15.29 16.14
N ASP A 237 3.77 -15.62 16.35
CA ASP A 237 4.23 -17.01 16.35
C ASP A 237 3.61 -17.86 17.46
N ARG A 238 3.26 -17.29 18.64
CA ARG A 238 2.53 -17.98 19.72
C ARG A 238 1.06 -18.20 19.39
N ILE A 239 0.37 -17.22 18.83
CA ILE A 239 -1.03 -17.31 18.46
C ILE A 239 -1.22 -18.28 17.28
N TYR A 240 -0.23 -18.35 16.37
CA TYR A 240 -0.30 -19.14 15.14
C TYR A 240 0.30 -20.54 15.21
N GLY A 241 0.88 -20.94 16.36
CA GLY A 241 1.41 -22.29 16.56
C GLY A 241 0.33 -23.38 16.66
N ARG A 242 -0.95 -22.99 16.76
CA ARG A 242 -2.06 -23.94 16.83
C ARG A 242 -2.85 -23.96 15.51
N LEU A 243 -2.49 -24.91 14.65
CA LEU A 243 -3.16 -25.20 13.36
C LEU A 243 -4.68 -25.48 13.49
N ALA A 244 -5.17 -25.74 14.71
CA ALA A 244 -6.58 -26.02 14.97
C ALA A 244 -7.51 -24.81 14.81
N ASP A 245 -7.00 -23.58 14.94
CA ASP A 245 -7.81 -22.36 14.88
C ASP A 245 -7.98 -21.82 13.44
N LEU A 246 -7.39 -22.44 12.43
CA LEU A 246 -7.50 -22.03 11.02
C LEU A 246 -8.92 -22.18 10.43
N PHE A 247 -9.79 -22.94 11.09
CA PHE A 247 -11.16 -23.19 10.63
C PHE A 247 -12.27 -22.48 11.46
N HIS A 248 -11.90 -21.78 12.53
CA HIS A 248 -12.84 -20.91 13.28
C HIS A 248 -12.57 -19.46 12.91
N TRP A 249 -13.05 -19.08 11.75
CA TRP A 249 -13.02 -17.72 11.25
C TRP A 249 -14.07 -16.90 11.98
N GLY A 250 -13.67 -16.23 13.04
CA GLY A 250 -14.56 -15.31 13.74
C GLY A 250 -14.98 -14.17 12.81
N THR A 251 -16.23 -13.73 12.92
CA THR A 251 -16.79 -12.58 12.18
C THR A 251 -15.93 -11.30 12.32
N ASP A 252 -15.15 -11.20 13.40
CA ASP A 252 -14.32 -10.05 13.71
C ASP A 252 -13.09 -9.95 12.79
N GLY A 253 -12.45 -11.05 12.44
CA GLY A 253 -11.28 -11.03 11.54
C GLY A 253 -11.61 -10.63 10.11
N ILE A 254 -12.86 -10.84 9.65
CA ILE A 254 -13.33 -10.34 8.33
C ILE A 254 -13.65 -8.84 8.43
N LYS A 255 -14.19 -8.37 9.55
CA LYS A 255 -14.42 -6.93 9.78
C LYS A 255 -13.11 -6.17 9.84
N ASP A 256 -12.11 -6.69 10.57
CA ASP A 256 -10.78 -6.08 10.68
C ASP A 256 -10.09 -5.93 9.31
N HIS A 257 -10.49 -6.75 8.31
CA HIS A 257 -10.01 -6.66 6.94
C HIS A 257 -10.58 -5.48 6.15
N GLY A 258 -11.71 -4.89 6.57
CA GLY A 258 -12.36 -3.81 5.83
C GLY A 258 -11.43 -2.62 5.57
N MET A 259 -11.33 -2.15 4.31
CA MET A 259 -10.49 -0.98 3.97
C MET A 259 -10.88 0.28 4.76
N GLU A 260 -12.13 0.40 5.18
CA GLU A 260 -12.63 1.52 5.99
C GLU A 260 -11.96 1.56 7.37
N HIS A 261 -11.71 0.39 7.97
CA HIS A 261 -10.99 0.28 9.24
C HIS A 261 -9.53 0.72 9.08
N TYR A 262 -8.83 0.20 8.07
CA TYR A 262 -7.47 0.65 7.74
C TYR A 262 -7.41 2.16 7.52
N MET A 263 -8.36 2.70 6.74
CA MET A 263 -8.43 4.12 6.45
C MET A 263 -8.62 4.97 7.71
N SER A 264 -9.49 4.53 8.66
CA SER A 264 -9.74 5.25 9.90
C SER A 264 -8.51 5.28 10.80
N LEU A 265 -7.81 4.15 10.94
CA LEU A 265 -6.59 4.02 11.74
C LEU A 265 -5.44 4.85 11.16
N VAL A 266 -5.16 4.70 9.87
CA VAL A 266 -4.12 5.47 9.17
C VAL A 266 -4.39 6.97 9.27
N ARG A 267 -5.65 7.40 9.10
CA ARG A 267 -6.05 8.80 9.23
C ARG A 267 -5.81 9.33 10.64
N ALA A 268 -6.14 8.56 11.67
CA ALA A 268 -5.94 8.97 13.06
C ALA A 268 -4.45 9.24 13.33
N HIS A 269 -3.59 8.32 12.94
CA HIS A 269 -2.13 8.45 13.10
C HIS A 269 -1.53 9.57 12.24
N TYR A 270 -1.99 9.74 11.01
CA TYR A 270 -1.62 10.88 10.17
C TYR A 270 -1.95 12.22 10.84
N LEU A 271 -3.15 12.36 11.41
CA LEU A 271 -3.53 13.61 12.09
C LEU A 271 -2.72 13.87 13.35
N LEU A 272 -2.33 12.82 14.08
CA LEU A 272 -1.43 12.92 15.23
C LEU A 272 -0.02 13.36 14.80
N ASP A 273 0.49 12.81 13.72
CA ASP A 273 1.79 13.16 13.15
C ASP A 273 1.82 14.61 12.67
N MET A 274 0.79 15.07 11.96
CA MET A 274 0.65 16.45 11.51
C MET A 274 0.61 17.45 12.69
N LYS A 275 -0.06 17.08 13.79
CA LYS A 275 -0.06 17.93 15.00
C LYS A 275 1.33 18.03 15.63
N ARG A 276 2.08 16.91 15.67
CA ARG A 276 3.47 16.87 16.19
C ARG A 276 4.40 17.73 15.34
N LEU A 277 4.31 17.62 14.02
CA LEU A 277 5.11 18.40 13.08
C LEU A 277 4.83 19.90 13.23
N HIS A 278 3.56 20.28 13.30
CA HIS A 278 3.17 21.69 13.47
C HIS A 278 3.69 22.27 14.80
N ALA A 279 3.54 21.54 15.91
CA ALA A 279 4.08 21.95 17.20
C ALA A 279 5.62 22.09 17.20
N ALA A 280 6.31 21.20 16.51
CA ALA A 280 7.77 21.27 16.36
C ALA A 280 8.21 22.49 15.55
N GLU A 281 7.48 22.83 14.47
CA GLU A 281 7.74 24.04 13.67
C GLU A 281 7.49 25.32 14.47
N GLU A 282 6.42 25.38 15.23
CA GLU A 282 6.13 26.52 16.10
C GLU A 282 7.22 26.73 17.16
N ALA A 283 7.64 25.64 17.80
CA ALA A 283 8.72 25.68 18.78
C ALA A 283 10.05 26.18 18.16
N LYS A 284 10.36 25.72 16.95
CA LYS A 284 11.55 26.17 16.21
C LYS A 284 11.46 27.67 15.86
N ARG A 285 10.30 28.14 15.40
CA ARG A 285 10.06 29.57 15.10
C ARG A 285 10.25 30.44 16.34
N MET A 286 9.69 30.04 17.49
CA MET A 286 9.85 30.75 18.75
C MET A 286 11.30 30.78 19.22
N GLN A 287 12.03 29.69 19.04
CA GLN A 287 13.46 29.61 19.37
C GLN A 287 14.29 30.59 18.51
N ILE A 288 14.08 30.60 17.21
CA ILE A 288 14.76 31.52 16.28
C ILE A 288 14.43 32.96 16.62
N GLN A 289 13.18 33.28 16.93
CA GLN A 289 12.76 34.65 17.30
C GLN A 289 13.41 35.09 18.59
N LYS A 290 13.54 34.23 19.59
CA LYS A 290 14.26 34.48 20.84
C LYS A 290 15.75 34.73 20.59
N GLU A 291 16.40 33.93 19.76
CA GLU A 291 17.81 34.14 19.41
C GLU A 291 18.04 35.47 18.69
N LEU A 292 17.18 35.82 17.71
CA LEU A 292 17.22 37.10 17.03
C LEU A 292 17.03 38.31 17.99
N SER A 293 16.16 38.18 18.99
CA SER A 293 15.92 39.25 20.00
C SER A 293 17.08 39.46 20.97
N GLN A 294 18.00 38.47 21.06
CA GLN A 294 19.17 38.52 21.93
C GLN A 294 20.46 38.96 21.18
N MET A 295 20.41 39.08 19.85
CA MET A 295 21.55 39.61 19.08
C MET A 295 21.68 41.10 19.32
N PRO A 296 22.86 41.59 19.76
CA PRO A 296 23.10 43.05 19.87
C PRO A 296 22.94 43.63 18.46
N GLY A 297 22.17 44.70 18.40
CA GLY A 297 21.78 45.37 17.14
C GLY A 297 22.97 45.56 16.21
N VAL A 298 22.79 45.17 14.94
CA VAL A 298 23.62 45.55 13.79
C VAL A 298 23.13 46.93 13.33
#